data_03b7d55055d36854c4ef92409160dfbf
#
_entry.id   03b7d55055d36854c4ef92409160dfbf
#
_cell.length_a   1.000
_cell.length_b   1.000
_cell.length_c   1.000
_cell.angle_alpha   90.00
_cell.angle_beta   90.00
_cell.angle_gamma   90.00
#
_symmetry.space_group_name_H-M   'P 1'
#
loop_
_entity.id
_entity.type
_entity.pdbx_description
1 polymer ?
#
loop_
_entity_poly.entity_id
_entity_poly.type
_entity_poly.pdbx_seq_one_letter_code
_entity_poly.pdbx_strand_id
1 'polypeptide(L)'
;MKTKAVRLYGKNDLRMEEFELPQISEDQILAKVMCDSICMSSYKASHEADIHKRVPRDIAENPVIIGHEFAGEIIEVGAKWKNQFTPGQKFSIQPALNYENGPVGVLSAPGYSYHHIGGDATYVVIPNEVMEKGCLLNYTGKGFYPAALAEPLSCVIGAMHANYHITPGSYVHQ
;
A
#
# COMPACT_ATOMS: atom_id res chain seq x y z
N MET A 1 0.81 -12.58 -15.25
CA MET A 1 0.61 -13.23 -13.92
C MET A 1 -0.82 -12.99 -13.48
N LYS A 2 -1.58 -14.04 -13.16
CA LYS A 2 -2.93 -13.89 -12.60
C LYS A 2 -2.87 -13.50 -11.12
N THR A 3 -3.70 -12.55 -10.74
CA THR A 3 -3.94 -12.20 -9.34
C THR A 3 -5.42 -12.36 -9.02
N LYS A 4 -5.70 -12.71 -7.77
CA LYS A 4 -7.05 -12.66 -7.18
C LYS A 4 -7.04 -11.53 -6.15
N ALA A 5 -7.94 -10.57 -6.29
CA ALA A 5 -7.95 -9.39 -5.47
C ALA A 5 -9.36 -8.90 -5.14
N VAL A 6 -9.48 -8.17 -4.03
CA VAL A 6 -10.68 -7.39 -3.71
C VAL A 6 -10.51 -5.99 -4.28
N ARG A 7 -11.43 -5.60 -5.17
CA ARG A 7 -11.39 -4.30 -5.86
C ARG A 7 -12.61 -3.46 -5.52
N LEU A 8 -12.37 -2.16 -5.37
CA LEU A 8 -13.39 -1.16 -5.08
C LEU A 8 -13.86 -0.52 -6.39
N TYR A 9 -15.17 -0.66 -6.69
CA TYR A 9 -15.84 -0.12 -7.88
C TYR A 9 -16.71 1.10 -7.58
N GLY A 10 -17.14 1.26 -6.35
CA GLY A 10 -18.03 2.32 -5.94
C GLY A 10 -18.44 2.18 -4.47
N LYS A 11 -19.36 3.01 -4.02
CA LYS A 11 -19.82 3.02 -2.63
C LYS A 11 -20.39 1.65 -2.22
N ASN A 12 -19.72 1.00 -1.25
CA ASN A 12 -20.03 -0.35 -0.75
C ASN A 12 -20.01 -1.44 -1.84
N ASP A 13 -19.32 -1.17 -2.95
CA ASP A 13 -19.18 -2.13 -4.05
C ASP A 13 -17.76 -2.68 -4.09
N LEU A 14 -17.53 -3.71 -3.29
CA LEU A 14 -16.30 -4.50 -3.23
C LEU A 14 -16.52 -5.81 -3.95
N ARG A 15 -15.66 -6.12 -4.93
CA ARG A 15 -15.76 -7.35 -5.73
C ARG A 15 -14.45 -8.14 -5.63
N MET A 16 -14.58 -9.45 -5.40
CA MET A 16 -13.45 -10.36 -5.49
C MET A 16 -13.34 -10.87 -6.92
N GLU A 17 -12.20 -10.60 -7.57
CA GLU A 17 -11.98 -10.89 -8.98
C GLU A 17 -10.64 -11.56 -9.22
N GLU A 18 -10.55 -12.31 -10.33
CA GLU A 18 -9.30 -12.78 -10.90
C GLU A 18 -9.03 -12.05 -12.22
N PHE A 19 -7.85 -11.48 -12.37
CA PHE A 19 -7.43 -10.78 -13.58
C PHE A 19 -5.93 -10.89 -13.81
N GLU A 20 -5.49 -10.60 -15.03
CA GLU A 20 -4.07 -10.57 -15.36
C GLU A 20 -3.43 -9.24 -14.93
N LEU A 21 -2.37 -9.33 -14.13
CA LEU A 21 -1.49 -8.18 -13.88
C LEU A 21 -0.69 -7.87 -15.16
N PRO A 22 -0.39 -6.59 -15.43
CA PRO A 22 0.53 -6.23 -16.49
C PRO A 22 1.92 -6.82 -16.23
N GLN A 23 2.70 -6.99 -17.30
CA GLN A 23 4.13 -7.24 -17.13
C GLN A 23 4.78 -6.02 -16.46
N ILE A 24 5.70 -6.26 -15.55
CA ILE A 24 6.42 -5.17 -14.89
C ILE A 24 7.34 -4.45 -15.91
N SER A 25 7.42 -3.13 -15.74
CA SER A 25 8.41 -2.30 -16.41
C SER A 25 9.79 -2.39 -15.72
N GLU A 26 10.80 -1.75 -16.29
CA GLU A 26 12.15 -1.73 -15.72
C GLU A 26 12.23 -1.11 -14.34
N ASP A 27 11.26 -0.28 -13.96
CA ASP A 27 11.20 0.47 -12.71
C ASP A 27 10.16 -0.06 -11.71
N GLN A 28 9.57 -1.24 -11.96
CA GLN A 28 8.56 -1.85 -11.10
C GLN A 28 9.04 -3.16 -10.47
N ILE A 29 8.31 -3.63 -9.48
CA ILE A 29 8.54 -4.90 -8.79
C ILE A 29 7.24 -5.72 -8.80
N LEU A 30 7.33 -7.01 -9.15
CA LEU A 30 6.26 -7.98 -8.94
C LEU A 30 6.44 -8.61 -7.56
N ALA A 31 5.39 -8.63 -6.76
CA ALA A 31 5.43 -9.20 -5.43
C ALA A 31 4.21 -10.09 -5.14
N LYS A 32 4.40 -11.06 -4.25
CA LYS A 32 3.34 -11.89 -3.66
C LYS A 32 2.97 -11.32 -2.31
N VAL A 33 1.70 -11.03 -2.09
CA VAL A 33 1.20 -10.68 -0.76
C VAL A 33 1.03 -11.95 0.07
N MET A 34 1.53 -11.92 1.28
CA MET A 34 1.51 -13.05 2.21
C MET A 34 0.65 -12.79 3.44
N CYS A 35 0.47 -11.53 3.81
CA CYS A 35 -0.35 -11.11 4.94
C CYS A 35 -0.80 -9.66 4.75
N ASP A 36 -2.05 -9.38 5.04
CA ASP A 36 -2.61 -8.03 5.18
C ASP A 36 -3.36 -7.94 6.50
N SER A 37 -3.47 -6.76 7.09
CA SER A 37 -4.31 -6.51 8.25
C SER A 37 -5.51 -5.65 7.85
N ILE A 38 -6.64 -5.82 8.57
CA ILE A 38 -7.88 -5.13 8.24
C ILE A 38 -7.96 -3.82 9.03
N CYS A 39 -7.95 -2.69 8.30
CA CYS A 39 -8.05 -1.35 8.87
C CYS A 39 -9.45 -0.76 8.69
N MET A 40 -9.94 -0.04 9.70
CA MET A 40 -11.19 0.73 9.60
C MET A 40 -11.13 1.81 8.51
N SER A 41 -9.94 2.28 8.13
CA SER A 41 -9.80 3.23 7.02
C SER A 41 -10.08 2.60 5.66
N SER A 42 -9.87 1.29 5.46
CA SER A 42 -10.33 0.56 4.27
C SER A 42 -11.87 0.48 4.22
N TYR A 43 -12.52 0.25 5.37
CA TYR A 43 -13.99 0.34 5.47
C TYR A 43 -14.48 1.74 5.10
N LYS A 44 -13.84 2.79 5.64
CA LYS A 44 -14.18 4.18 5.30
C LYS A 44 -14.03 4.45 3.81
N ALA A 45 -12.92 4.01 3.20
CA ALA A 45 -12.71 4.16 1.76
C ALA A 45 -13.80 3.46 0.94
N SER A 46 -14.22 2.26 1.33
CA SER A 46 -15.30 1.53 0.64
C SER A 46 -16.67 2.21 0.79
N HIS A 47 -16.92 2.83 1.94
CA HIS A 47 -18.18 3.54 2.20
C HIS A 47 -18.27 4.90 1.51
N GLU A 48 -17.16 5.62 1.41
CA GLU A 48 -17.06 6.94 0.76
C GLU A 48 -16.79 6.83 -0.75
N ALA A 49 -16.10 5.77 -1.19
CA ALA A 49 -15.75 5.51 -2.59
C ALA A 49 -15.04 6.71 -3.24
N ASP A 50 -15.52 7.17 -4.39
CA ASP A 50 -14.97 8.26 -5.19
C ASP A 50 -14.96 9.64 -4.50
N ILE A 51 -15.68 9.81 -3.38
CA ILE A 51 -15.58 11.03 -2.56
C ILE A 51 -14.48 10.93 -1.49
N HIS A 52 -13.93 9.75 -1.25
CA HIS A 52 -12.79 9.59 -0.33
C HIS A 52 -11.52 10.21 -0.91
N LYS A 53 -10.80 11.00 -0.11
CA LYS A 53 -9.64 11.79 -0.55
C LYS A 53 -8.47 11.01 -1.15
N ARG A 54 -8.37 9.69 -0.87
CA ARG A 54 -7.33 8.79 -1.39
C ARG A 54 -7.79 7.91 -2.55
N VAL A 55 -9.07 7.95 -2.90
CA VAL A 55 -9.66 7.08 -3.93
C VAL A 55 -9.84 7.91 -5.22
N PRO A 56 -9.39 7.40 -6.38
CA PRO A 56 -9.63 8.05 -7.67
C PRO A 56 -11.13 8.15 -7.97
N ARG A 57 -11.50 9.16 -8.77
CA ARG A 57 -12.90 9.42 -9.08
C ARG A 57 -13.49 8.48 -10.14
N ASP A 58 -12.65 7.80 -10.87
CA ASP A 58 -12.98 6.92 -11.99
C ASP A 58 -12.99 5.43 -11.63
N ILE A 59 -13.14 5.09 -10.34
CA ILE A 59 -13.08 3.69 -9.85
C ILE A 59 -14.17 2.78 -10.43
N ALA A 60 -15.25 3.34 -10.96
CA ALA A 60 -16.28 2.54 -11.63
C ALA A 60 -15.75 1.86 -12.91
N GLU A 61 -14.89 2.56 -13.66
CA GLU A 61 -14.24 2.09 -14.87
C GLU A 61 -12.85 1.50 -14.58
N ASN A 62 -12.14 2.10 -13.62
CA ASN A 62 -10.76 1.76 -13.26
C ASN A 62 -10.65 1.41 -11.77
N PRO A 63 -11.16 0.26 -11.32
CA PRO A 63 -11.22 -0.09 -9.91
C PRO A 63 -9.83 -0.29 -9.30
N VAL A 64 -9.71 0.08 -8.02
CA VAL A 64 -8.48 -0.03 -7.24
C VAL A 64 -8.48 -1.24 -6.32
N ILE A 65 -7.32 -1.82 -6.06
CA ILE A 65 -7.15 -2.87 -5.03
C ILE A 65 -7.10 -2.19 -3.67
N ILE A 66 -7.85 -2.70 -2.69
CA ILE A 66 -7.83 -2.22 -1.32
C ILE A 66 -6.85 -2.99 -0.43
N GLY A 67 -6.71 -2.57 0.84
CA GLY A 67 -5.74 -3.13 1.79
C GLY A 67 -4.39 -2.41 1.74
N HIS A 68 -3.98 -1.79 2.85
CA HIS A 68 -2.79 -0.92 2.87
C HIS A 68 -1.80 -1.26 3.99
N GLU A 69 -2.06 -2.32 4.74
CA GLU A 69 -1.25 -2.79 5.88
C GLU A 69 -0.67 -4.17 5.58
N PHE A 70 0.09 -4.30 4.48
CA PHE A 70 0.47 -5.61 3.98
C PHE A 70 1.98 -5.86 3.92
N ALA A 71 2.30 -7.14 3.93
CA ALA A 71 3.64 -7.67 3.80
C ALA A 71 3.68 -8.83 2.82
N GLY A 72 4.82 -9.06 2.22
CA GLY A 72 4.95 -10.10 1.23
C GLY A 72 6.38 -10.44 0.85
N GLU A 73 6.51 -11.10 -0.28
CA GLU A 73 7.77 -11.55 -0.85
C GLU A 73 7.92 -11.03 -2.29
N ILE A 74 9.10 -10.53 -2.62
CA ILE A 74 9.44 -10.06 -3.95
C ILE A 74 9.59 -11.28 -4.88
N ILE A 75 8.92 -11.25 -6.03
CA ILE A 75 8.97 -12.31 -7.04
C ILE A 75 9.90 -11.93 -8.21
N GLU A 76 9.78 -10.69 -8.70
CA GLU A 76 10.56 -10.19 -9.81
C GLU A 76 10.88 -8.71 -9.61
N VAL A 77 12.09 -8.29 -10.03
CA VAL A 77 12.58 -6.93 -9.87
C VAL A 77 12.95 -6.35 -11.22
N GLY A 78 12.40 -5.20 -11.55
CA GLY A 78 12.77 -4.43 -12.73
C GLY A 78 14.23 -3.95 -12.68
N ALA A 79 14.83 -3.74 -13.85
CA ALA A 79 16.27 -3.47 -14.00
C ALA A 79 16.79 -2.32 -13.13
N LYS A 80 15.99 -1.27 -12.96
CA LYS A 80 16.31 -0.08 -12.14
C LYS A 80 16.60 -0.40 -10.68
N TRP A 81 15.93 -1.40 -10.12
CA TRP A 81 15.93 -1.67 -8.68
C TRP A 81 16.76 -2.90 -8.26
N LYS A 82 17.37 -3.63 -9.22
CA LYS A 82 18.14 -4.87 -8.97
C LYS A 82 19.32 -4.71 -8.00
N ASN A 83 19.83 -3.49 -7.84
CA ASN A 83 20.93 -3.22 -6.89
C ASN A 83 20.44 -3.05 -5.43
N GLN A 84 19.13 -2.89 -5.21
CA GLN A 84 18.55 -2.65 -3.89
C GLN A 84 17.63 -3.78 -3.42
N PHE A 85 16.98 -4.47 -4.37
CA PHE A 85 16.01 -5.51 -4.08
C PHE A 85 16.33 -6.79 -4.84
N THR A 86 15.96 -7.93 -4.26
CA THR A 86 16.18 -9.25 -4.87
C THR A 86 14.92 -10.12 -4.74
N PRO A 87 14.65 -11.03 -5.71
CA PRO A 87 13.62 -12.05 -5.56
C PRO A 87 13.83 -12.87 -4.28
N GLY A 88 12.74 -13.24 -3.61
CA GLY A 88 12.74 -13.93 -2.32
C GLY A 88 12.90 -13.01 -1.10
N GLN A 89 13.20 -11.74 -1.29
CA GLN A 89 13.28 -10.76 -0.20
C GLN A 89 11.87 -10.48 0.35
N LYS A 90 11.74 -10.50 1.68
CA LYS A 90 10.49 -10.12 2.36
C LYS A 90 10.41 -8.61 2.50
N PHE A 91 9.20 -8.08 2.45
CA PHE A 91 8.95 -6.65 2.61
C PHE A 91 7.75 -6.37 3.50
N SER A 92 7.70 -5.15 4.02
CA SER A 92 6.52 -4.45 4.53
C SER A 92 6.31 -3.19 3.71
N ILE A 93 5.08 -2.68 3.64
CA ILE A 93 4.75 -1.47 2.90
C ILE A 93 4.50 -0.29 3.85
N GLN A 94 5.02 0.89 3.47
CA GLN A 94 4.56 2.17 4.02
C GLN A 94 3.63 2.82 2.98
N PRO A 95 2.31 2.92 3.25
CA PRO A 95 1.37 3.40 2.23
C PRO A 95 1.39 4.92 2.02
N ALA A 96 1.88 5.70 2.97
CA ALA A 96 1.90 7.16 2.88
C ALA A 96 3.10 7.64 2.04
N LEU A 97 2.97 7.64 0.72
CA LEU A 97 4.05 7.94 -0.22
C LEU A 97 4.44 9.42 -0.25
N ASN A 98 3.49 10.34 0.00
CA ASN A 98 3.67 11.78 -0.19
C ASN A 98 4.22 12.11 -1.60
N TYR A 99 3.64 11.48 -2.62
CA TYR A 99 4.07 11.59 -4.02
C TYR A 99 3.10 12.46 -4.82
N GLU A 100 3.55 13.64 -5.28
CA GLU A 100 2.71 14.65 -5.92
C GLU A 100 2.08 14.18 -7.24
N ASN A 101 2.78 13.34 -8.00
CA ASN A 101 2.35 12.86 -9.31
C ASN A 101 1.57 11.53 -9.27
N GLY A 102 1.12 11.11 -8.09
CA GLY A 102 0.29 9.91 -7.95
C GLY A 102 -1.15 10.13 -8.44
N PRO A 103 -1.96 9.05 -8.54
CA PRO A 103 -3.34 9.10 -9.09
C PRO A 103 -4.25 10.15 -8.45
N VAL A 104 -4.05 10.48 -7.18
CA VAL A 104 -4.77 11.53 -6.43
C VAL A 104 -3.79 12.54 -5.79
N GLY A 105 -2.66 12.79 -6.44
CA GLY A 105 -1.61 13.69 -5.93
C GLY A 105 -0.92 13.15 -4.68
N VAL A 106 -0.50 14.02 -3.77
CA VAL A 106 0.24 13.69 -2.53
C VAL A 106 -0.47 12.70 -1.61
N LEU A 107 -1.77 12.53 -1.78
CA LEU A 107 -2.58 11.61 -0.98
C LEU A 107 -2.62 10.19 -1.54
N SER A 108 -2.00 9.94 -2.70
CA SER A 108 -1.93 8.62 -3.32
C SER A 108 -1.26 7.60 -2.39
N ALA A 109 -1.87 6.42 -2.31
CA ALA A 109 -1.39 5.36 -1.44
C ALA A 109 -1.73 3.97 -2.00
N PRO A 110 -0.80 3.00 -1.93
CA PRO A 110 -1.11 1.59 -2.10
C PRO A 110 -2.32 1.18 -1.25
N GLY A 111 -3.20 0.37 -1.83
CA GLY A 111 -4.41 -0.06 -1.14
C GLY A 111 -5.56 0.96 -1.09
N TYR A 112 -5.44 2.08 -1.83
CA TYR A 112 -6.48 3.09 -2.00
C TYR A 112 -6.56 3.66 -3.41
N SER A 113 -5.41 3.94 -4.04
CA SER A 113 -5.35 4.79 -5.22
C SER A 113 -4.91 4.07 -6.48
N TYR A 114 -4.43 2.84 -6.36
CA TYR A 114 -3.76 2.14 -7.47
C TYR A 114 -4.52 0.90 -7.91
N HIS A 115 -4.48 0.62 -9.21
CA HIS A 115 -5.21 -0.51 -9.83
C HIS A 115 -4.57 -1.88 -9.60
N HIS A 116 -3.24 -1.90 -9.35
CA HIS A 116 -2.45 -3.14 -9.33
C HIS A 116 -1.66 -3.34 -8.03
N ILE A 117 -1.89 -2.50 -7.00
CA ILE A 117 -1.27 -2.68 -5.69
C ILE A 117 -2.24 -2.39 -4.54
N GLY A 118 -2.34 -3.34 -3.64
CA GLY A 118 -3.10 -3.34 -2.40
C GLY A 118 -2.97 -4.69 -1.73
N GLY A 119 -3.18 -4.73 -0.41
CA GLY A 119 -2.95 -5.93 0.40
C GLY A 119 -3.98 -7.02 0.22
N ASP A 120 -5.23 -6.65 -0.15
CA ASP A 120 -6.28 -7.62 -0.42
C ASP A 120 -6.12 -8.27 -1.81
N ALA A 121 -4.91 -8.75 -2.12
CA ALA A 121 -4.56 -9.41 -3.37
C ALA A 121 -3.57 -10.57 -3.15
N THR A 122 -3.48 -11.47 -4.13
CA THR A 122 -2.48 -12.56 -4.09
C THR A 122 -1.13 -12.11 -4.65
N TYR A 123 -1.15 -11.33 -5.73
CA TYR A 123 0.03 -10.73 -6.37
C TYR A 123 -0.24 -9.28 -6.70
N VAL A 124 0.79 -8.46 -6.68
CA VAL A 124 0.73 -7.02 -6.93
C VAL A 124 1.91 -6.56 -7.76
N VAL A 125 1.71 -5.48 -8.51
CA VAL A 125 2.78 -4.72 -9.14
C VAL A 125 3.05 -3.48 -8.31
N ILE A 126 4.23 -3.41 -7.73
CA ILE A 126 4.67 -2.28 -6.89
C ILE A 126 5.22 -1.20 -7.83
N PRO A 127 4.59 -0.01 -7.88
CA PRO A 127 5.02 1.06 -8.78
C PRO A 127 6.29 1.75 -8.28
N ASN A 128 7.01 2.37 -9.21
CA ASN A 128 8.32 2.99 -9.01
C ASN A 128 8.38 3.94 -7.81
N GLU A 129 7.36 4.78 -7.62
CA GLU A 129 7.31 5.77 -6.55
C GLU A 129 7.35 5.17 -5.14
N VAL A 130 6.89 3.93 -4.97
CA VAL A 130 6.98 3.24 -3.67
C VAL A 130 8.44 3.03 -3.27
N MET A 131 9.28 2.61 -4.23
CA MET A 131 10.71 2.44 -3.99
C MET A 131 11.43 3.78 -3.92
N GLU A 132 11.14 4.73 -4.81
CA GLU A 132 11.75 6.08 -4.81
C GLU A 132 11.51 6.84 -3.50
N LYS A 133 10.35 6.65 -2.88
CA LYS A 133 10.02 7.24 -1.58
C LYS A 133 10.52 6.43 -0.38
N GLY A 134 11.23 5.33 -0.62
CA GLY A 134 11.71 4.44 0.44
C GLY A 134 10.60 3.74 1.20
N CYS A 135 9.44 3.56 0.57
CA CYS A 135 8.23 3.02 1.20
C CYS A 135 8.08 1.50 1.04
N LEU A 136 8.98 0.84 0.29
CA LEU A 136 9.15 -0.61 0.29
C LEU A 136 10.23 -0.98 1.31
N LEU A 137 9.80 -1.43 2.49
CA LEU A 137 10.68 -1.65 3.65
C LEU A 137 11.19 -3.09 3.66
N ASN A 138 12.50 -3.29 3.74
CA ASN A 138 13.08 -4.61 3.89
C ASN A 138 12.69 -5.23 5.25
N TYR A 139 12.23 -6.48 5.25
CA TYR A 139 11.85 -7.20 6.45
C TYR A 139 12.63 -8.52 6.57
N THR A 140 13.33 -8.71 7.67
CA THR A 140 14.18 -9.88 7.94
C THR A 140 13.63 -10.81 9.02
N GLY A 141 12.47 -10.47 9.60
CA GLY A 141 11.86 -11.24 10.68
C GLY A 141 11.26 -12.58 10.25
N LYS A 142 10.81 -13.35 11.22
CA LYS A 142 10.11 -14.63 10.99
C LYS A 142 8.61 -14.39 10.74
N GLY A 143 8.04 -15.11 9.77
CA GLY A 143 6.64 -14.95 9.37
C GLY A 143 6.39 -13.63 8.62
N PHE A 144 5.13 -13.29 8.37
CA PHE A 144 4.73 -12.07 7.63
C PHE A 144 3.77 -11.20 8.42
N TYR A 145 3.03 -11.76 9.39
CA TYR A 145 2.07 -10.98 10.18
C TYR A 145 2.71 -9.82 10.97
N PRO A 146 3.95 -9.96 11.55
CA PRO A 146 4.53 -8.81 12.23
C PRO A 146 4.89 -7.67 11.28
N ALA A 147 5.24 -8.02 10.03
CA ALA A 147 5.53 -7.03 8.99
C ALA A 147 4.26 -6.33 8.50
N ALA A 148 3.13 -7.03 8.38
CA ALA A 148 1.82 -6.42 8.07
C ALA A 148 1.35 -5.48 9.20
N LEU A 149 1.61 -5.83 10.46
CA LEU A 149 1.28 -5.01 11.61
C LEU A 149 2.23 -3.80 11.85
N ALA A 150 3.29 -3.65 11.04
CA ALA A 150 4.23 -2.54 11.20
C ALA A 150 3.56 -1.18 10.93
N GLU A 151 2.67 -1.10 9.94
CA GLU A 151 1.92 0.13 9.64
C GLU A 151 1.01 0.56 10.80
N PRO A 152 0.06 -0.26 11.29
CA PRO A 152 -0.78 0.15 12.42
C PRO A 152 0.01 0.41 13.70
N LEU A 153 1.10 -0.33 13.94
CA LEU A 153 1.99 -0.05 15.07
C LEU A 153 2.67 1.31 14.95
N SER A 154 3.08 1.72 13.75
CA SER A 154 3.67 3.04 13.52
C SER A 154 2.68 4.17 13.85
N CYS A 155 1.39 3.98 13.55
CA CYS A 155 0.33 4.93 13.92
C CYS A 155 0.18 5.04 15.45
N VAL A 156 0.21 3.92 16.17
CA VAL A 156 0.16 3.90 17.65
C VAL A 156 1.38 4.61 18.26
N ILE A 157 2.59 4.29 17.76
CA ILE A 157 3.83 4.93 18.23
C ILE A 157 3.79 6.43 17.96
N GLY A 158 3.35 6.86 16.77
CA GLY A 158 3.20 8.27 16.42
C GLY A 158 2.22 8.99 17.34
N ALA A 159 1.08 8.37 17.66
CA ALA A 159 0.10 8.94 18.60
C ALA A 159 0.66 9.06 20.02
N MET A 160 1.43 8.07 20.48
CA MET A 160 2.10 8.13 21.79
C MET A 160 3.16 9.24 21.83
N HIS A 161 3.99 9.34 20.79
CA HIS A 161 5.01 10.39 20.70
C HIS A 161 4.41 11.80 20.67
N ALA A 162 3.28 11.99 20.00
CA ALA A 162 2.57 13.27 20.00
C ALA A 162 2.20 13.76 21.43
N ASN A 163 1.96 12.84 22.37
CA ASN A 163 1.69 13.18 23.76
C ASN A 163 2.97 13.55 24.56
N TYR A 164 4.13 12.99 24.17
CA TYR A 164 5.40 13.26 24.89
C TYR A 164 6.10 14.54 24.43
N HIS A 165 5.83 15.02 23.22
CA HIS A 165 6.50 16.18 22.63
C HIS A 165 5.73 17.48 22.80
N ILE A 166 4.67 17.50 23.62
CA ILE A 166 3.95 18.72 23.97
C ILE A 166 4.65 19.40 25.14
N THR A 167 5.49 20.38 24.86
CA THR A 167 5.92 21.35 25.89
C THR A 167 4.72 22.23 26.24
N PRO A 168 4.38 22.44 27.52
CA PRO A 168 3.30 23.34 27.90
C PRO A 168 3.41 24.69 27.20
N GLY A 169 2.39 25.08 26.42
CA GLY A 169 2.35 26.29 25.61
C GLY A 169 2.98 26.18 24.21
N SER A 170 3.50 25.03 23.81
CA SER A 170 3.98 24.77 22.45
C SER A 170 3.16 23.67 21.79
N TYR A 171 2.58 23.94 20.63
CA TYR A 171 1.81 22.98 19.84
C TYR A 171 2.55 22.54 18.56
N VAL A 172 3.87 22.60 18.58
CA VAL A 172 4.72 22.21 17.45
C VAL A 172 5.06 20.73 17.59
N HIS A 173 4.61 19.91 16.63
CA HIS A 173 5.13 18.55 16.44
C HIS A 173 6.56 18.66 15.91
N GLN A 174 7.50 18.11 16.63
CA GLN A 174 8.88 17.89 16.15
C GLN A 174 8.95 16.49 15.54
#